data_0aa0d34ad6ce3cedfa94549701185c76
#
_entry.id   0aa0d34ad6ce3cedfa94549701185c76
#
_cell.length_a   1.000
_cell.length_b   1.000
_cell.length_c   1.000
_cell.angle_alpha   90.00
_cell.angle_beta   90.00
_cell.angle_gamma   90.00
#
_symmetry.space_group_name_H-M   'P 1'
#
loop_
_entity.id
_entity.type
_entity.pdbx_description
1 polymer ?
#
loop_
_entity_poly.entity_id
_entity_poly.type
_entity_poly.pdbx_seq_one_letter_code
_entity_poly.pdbx_strand_id
1 'polypeptide(L)'
;TMIPAPLFYVYGNHDGNYARNPPLGCQCIDGTVADFMGLRIAGLGGCMGDDPTNPFQLTEERMEKRVKKLQGDLRRGRKLDILVTHAPAAGVGDSTAFHQGFQCFHQLYRDNVPTLHLFGHLHRQNHHGPEARQGVFQVGPTKAVNCTGYRIIEI
;
A
#
# COMPACT_ATOMS: atom_id res chain seq x y z
N THR A 1 -19.92 -11.50 13.33
CA THR A 1 -20.11 -10.08 13.72
C THR A 1 -19.79 -9.25 12.50
N MET A 2 -20.78 -8.59 11.93
CA MET A 2 -20.57 -7.66 10.81
C MET A 2 -19.92 -6.38 11.34
N ILE A 3 -18.84 -5.96 10.74
CA ILE A 3 -18.23 -4.67 11.02
C ILE A 3 -19.11 -3.61 10.34
N PRO A 4 -19.73 -2.68 11.07
CA PRO A 4 -20.63 -1.68 10.50
C PRO A 4 -19.85 -0.50 9.90
N ALA A 5 -18.83 -0.80 9.09
CA ALA A 5 -17.96 0.17 8.45
C ALA A 5 -17.58 -0.33 7.06
N PRO A 6 -17.33 0.56 6.09
CA PRO A 6 -16.79 0.14 4.80
C PRO A 6 -15.41 -0.47 4.97
N LEU A 7 -15.17 -1.54 4.24
CA LEU A 7 -13.90 -2.27 4.24
C LEU A 7 -13.25 -2.10 2.87
N PHE A 8 -12.04 -1.54 2.85
CA PHE A 8 -11.22 -1.39 1.65
C PHE A 8 -10.06 -2.38 1.70
N TYR A 9 -9.67 -2.92 0.55
CA TYR A 9 -8.53 -3.81 0.47
C TYR A 9 -7.72 -3.63 -0.83
N VAL A 10 -6.46 -4.05 -0.78
CA VAL A 10 -5.59 -4.27 -1.92
C VAL A 10 -5.10 -5.71 -1.91
N TYR A 11 -4.69 -6.24 -3.04
CA TYR A 11 -4.17 -7.60 -3.12
C TYR A 11 -2.75 -7.71 -2.57
N GLY A 12 -2.49 -8.74 -1.76
CA GLY A 12 -1.16 -9.22 -1.44
C GLY A 12 -0.71 -10.32 -2.42
N ASN A 13 0.54 -10.73 -2.30
CA ASN A 13 1.14 -11.75 -3.17
C ASN A 13 0.56 -13.17 -2.98
N HIS A 14 -0.21 -13.41 -1.93
CA HIS A 14 -0.89 -14.67 -1.65
C HIS A 14 -2.40 -14.64 -1.93
N ASP A 15 -2.93 -13.55 -2.44
CA ASP A 15 -4.37 -13.31 -2.54
C ASP A 15 -4.98 -13.70 -3.90
N GLY A 16 -4.33 -14.63 -4.63
CA GLY A 16 -4.77 -15.05 -5.96
C GLY A 16 -6.23 -15.54 -6.03
N ASN A 17 -6.78 -16.06 -4.95
CA ASN A 17 -8.16 -16.52 -4.89
C ASN A 17 -9.16 -15.33 -4.78
N TYR A 18 -8.77 -14.22 -4.16
CA TYR A 18 -9.66 -13.06 -3.98
C TYR A 18 -9.91 -12.28 -5.26
N ALA A 19 -9.06 -12.42 -6.27
CA ALA A 19 -9.33 -11.86 -7.59
C ALA A 19 -10.51 -12.56 -8.29
N ARG A 20 -10.73 -13.85 -7.98
CA ARG A 20 -11.84 -14.65 -8.53
C ARG A 20 -13.07 -14.64 -7.63
N ASN A 21 -12.85 -14.58 -6.32
CA ASN A 21 -13.88 -14.62 -5.29
C ASN A 21 -13.66 -13.45 -4.31
N PRO A 22 -14.04 -12.22 -4.69
CA PRO A 22 -13.84 -11.06 -3.84
C PRO A 22 -14.61 -11.21 -2.51
N PRO A 23 -14.03 -10.77 -1.39
CA PRO A 23 -14.69 -10.84 -0.09
C PRO A 23 -15.96 -9.99 -0.09
N LEU A 24 -17.06 -10.57 0.38
CA LEU A 24 -18.35 -9.90 0.44
C LEU A 24 -18.32 -8.69 1.38
N GLY A 25 -18.90 -7.59 0.93
CA GLY A 25 -18.96 -6.35 1.70
C GLY A 25 -17.65 -5.57 1.77
N CYS A 26 -16.63 -5.98 1.02
CA CYS A 26 -15.35 -5.27 0.89
C CYS A 26 -15.21 -4.64 -0.49
N GLN A 27 -14.59 -3.48 -0.55
CA GLN A 27 -14.29 -2.79 -1.80
C GLN A 27 -12.81 -2.92 -2.13
N CYS A 28 -12.50 -3.50 -3.30
CA CYS A 28 -11.15 -3.50 -3.83
C CYS A 28 -10.78 -2.10 -4.31
N ILE A 29 -9.69 -1.56 -3.80
CA ILE A 29 -9.14 -0.26 -4.24
C ILE A 29 -7.81 -0.41 -4.98
N ASP A 30 -7.45 -1.63 -5.38
CA ASP A 30 -6.20 -1.89 -6.07
C ASP A 30 -6.12 -1.19 -7.44
N GLY A 31 -5.18 -0.28 -7.60
CA GLY A 31 -4.99 0.54 -8.79
C GLY A 31 -6.05 1.64 -8.97
N THR A 32 -6.81 1.98 -7.93
CA THR A 32 -7.90 2.96 -7.98
C THR A 32 -7.86 3.96 -6.83
N VAL A 33 -8.70 4.99 -6.93
CA VAL A 33 -8.92 6.01 -5.90
C VAL A 33 -10.34 5.88 -5.39
N ALA A 34 -10.52 5.90 -4.07
CA ALA A 34 -11.81 5.93 -3.40
C ALA A 34 -11.91 7.19 -2.54
N ASP A 35 -13.10 7.77 -2.48
CA ASP A 35 -13.42 8.86 -1.56
C ASP A 35 -14.33 8.34 -0.45
N PHE A 36 -13.96 8.57 0.81
CA PHE A 36 -14.74 8.16 1.96
C PHE A 36 -14.66 9.21 3.07
N MET A 37 -15.82 9.72 3.50
CA MET A 37 -15.95 10.75 4.55
C MET A 37 -15.02 11.96 4.36
N GLY A 38 -14.83 12.37 3.12
CA GLY A 38 -13.95 13.49 2.79
C GLY A 38 -12.47 13.13 2.64
N LEU A 39 -12.07 11.91 3.00
CA LEU A 39 -10.72 11.38 2.78
C LEU A 39 -10.59 10.76 1.41
N ARG A 40 -9.48 11.03 0.74
CA ARG A 40 -9.10 10.43 -0.52
C ARG A 40 -8.11 9.30 -0.30
N ILE A 41 -8.49 8.10 -0.68
CA ILE A 41 -7.76 6.87 -0.43
C ILE A 41 -7.36 6.26 -1.77
N ALA A 42 -6.09 5.95 -1.96
CA ALA A 42 -5.59 5.26 -3.15
C ALA A 42 -4.92 3.94 -2.78
N GLY A 43 -5.05 2.92 -3.62
CA GLY A 43 -4.53 1.59 -3.36
C GLY A 43 -3.62 1.04 -4.45
N LEU A 44 -2.57 0.29 -4.06
CA LEU A 44 -1.70 -0.48 -4.96
C LEU A 44 -1.31 -1.80 -4.31
N GLY A 45 -1.85 -2.89 -4.80
CA GLY A 45 -1.52 -4.24 -4.37
C GLY A 45 -0.29 -4.82 -5.05
N GLY A 46 0.14 -5.98 -4.56
CA GLY A 46 1.27 -6.72 -5.08
C GLY A 46 2.60 -6.41 -4.39
N CYS A 47 3.59 -7.25 -4.64
CA CYS A 47 4.95 -7.10 -4.12
C CYS A 47 5.98 -7.21 -5.25
N MET A 48 7.25 -6.88 -4.94
CA MET A 48 8.36 -7.08 -5.85
C MET A 48 8.56 -8.57 -6.15
N GLY A 49 8.69 -8.92 -7.42
CA GLY A 49 8.95 -10.27 -7.88
C GLY A 49 8.77 -10.41 -9.39
N ASP A 50 9.20 -11.54 -9.90
CA ASP A 50 9.21 -11.84 -11.33
C ASP A 50 8.57 -13.22 -11.68
N ASP A 51 7.87 -13.84 -10.72
CA ASP A 51 7.14 -15.08 -10.97
C ASP A 51 5.99 -14.84 -11.97
N PRO A 52 6.09 -15.36 -13.20
CA PRO A 52 5.08 -15.12 -14.22
C PRO A 52 3.74 -15.81 -13.92
N THR A 53 3.73 -16.75 -12.99
CA THR A 53 2.51 -17.47 -12.56
C THR A 53 1.75 -16.73 -11.46
N ASN A 54 2.38 -15.76 -10.79
CA ASN A 54 1.77 -14.96 -9.75
C ASN A 54 1.48 -13.54 -10.25
N PRO A 55 0.21 -13.18 -10.52
CA PRO A 55 -0.15 -11.87 -11.06
C PRO A 55 0.10 -10.72 -10.07
N PHE A 56 0.36 -11.03 -8.79
CA PHE A 56 0.65 -10.06 -7.74
C PHE A 56 2.13 -9.93 -7.41
N GLN A 57 2.99 -10.63 -8.14
CA GLN A 57 4.42 -10.34 -8.20
C GLN A 57 4.71 -9.44 -9.40
N LEU A 58 5.30 -8.29 -9.14
CA LEU A 58 5.49 -7.23 -10.13
C LEU A 58 6.95 -6.78 -10.14
N THR A 59 7.48 -6.58 -11.35
CA THR A 59 8.75 -5.86 -11.48
C THR A 59 8.57 -4.37 -11.16
N GLU A 60 9.65 -3.68 -10.87
CA GLU A 60 9.65 -2.22 -10.65
C GLU A 60 8.96 -1.47 -11.81
N GLU A 61 9.29 -1.84 -13.05
CA GLU A 61 8.73 -1.21 -14.26
C GLU A 61 7.21 -1.41 -14.38
N ARG A 62 6.71 -2.60 -14.03
CA ARG A 62 5.27 -2.87 -14.05
C ARG A 62 4.55 -2.07 -12.98
N MET A 63 5.11 -1.96 -11.79
CA MET A 63 4.56 -1.14 -10.73
C MET A 63 4.63 0.35 -11.07
N GLU A 64 5.71 0.82 -11.67
CA GLU A 64 5.83 2.22 -12.12
C GLU A 64 4.72 2.63 -13.11
N LYS A 65 4.35 1.74 -14.04
CA LYS A 65 3.22 2.00 -14.94
C LYS A 65 1.91 2.16 -14.17
N ARG A 66 1.70 1.36 -13.12
CA ARG A 66 0.52 1.47 -12.26
C ARG A 66 0.52 2.74 -11.43
N VAL A 67 1.68 3.15 -10.89
CA VAL A 67 1.85 4.43 -10.20
C VAL A 67 1.50 5.60 -11.12
N LYS A 68 2.03 5.62 -12.35
CA LYS A 68 1.73 6.67 -13.34
C LYS A 68 0.25 6.76 -13.70
N LYS A 69 -0.41 5.62 -13.84
CA LYS A 69 -1.86 5.57 -14.06
C LYS A 69 -2.62 6.15 -12.87
N LEU A 70 -2.29 5.72 -11.66
CA LEU A 70 -2.90 6.21 -10.43
C LEU A 70 -2.69 7.72 -10.24
N GLN A 71 -1.49 8.23 -10.55
CA GLN A 71 -1.20 9.65 -10.55
C GLN A 71 -2.04 10.43 -11.57
N GLY A 72 -2.35 9.83 -12.72
CA GLY A 72 -3.28 10.39 -13.69
C GLY A 72 -4.67 10.62 -13.10
N ASP A 73 -5.17 9.66 -12.33
CA ASP A 73 -6.46 9.75 -11.66
C ASP A 73 -6.42 10.75 -10.48
N LEU A 74 -5.32 10.80 -9.75
CA LEU A 74 -5.14 11.72 -8.62
C LEU A 74 -5.05 13.19 -9.03
N ARG A 75 -4.45 13.52 -10.19
CA ARG A 75 -4.35 14.90 -10.72
C ARG A 75 -5.70 15.56 -10.97
N ARG A 76 -6.74 14.78 -11.15
CA ARG A 76 -8.11 15.25 -11.41
C ARG A 76 -8.88 15.62 -10.15
N GLY A 77 -8.25 15.53 -8.97
CA GLY A 77 -8.96 15.68 -7.71
C GLY A 77 -8.14 16.33 -6.61
N ARG A 78 -8.60 16.12 -5.38
CA ARG A 78 -7.98 16.63 -4.15
C ARG A 78 -6.65 15.92 -3.84
N LYS A 79 -5.91 16.47 -2.89
CA LYS A 79 -4.74 15.85 -2.27
C LYS A 79 -5.05 14.39 -1.87
N LEU A 80 -4.07 13.52 -2.00
CA LEU A 80 -4.15 12.16 -1.45
C LEU A 80 -4.01 12.21 0.08
N ASP A 81 -4.98 11.65 0.80
CA ASP A 81 -4.92 11.59 2.27
C ASP A 81 -4.28 10.27 2.72
N ILE A 82 -4.72 9.15 2.15
CA ILE A 82 -4.23 7.82 2.54
C ILE A 82 -3.79 7.04 1.29
N LEU A 83 -2.56 6.56 1.32
CA LEU A 83 -2.05 5.55 0.39
C LEU A 83 -2.08 4.19 1.10
N VAL A 84 -2.67 3.19 0.46
CA VAL A 84 -2.70 1.80 0.95
C VAL A 84 -1.95 0.92 -0.04
N THR A 85 -0.90 0.25 0.41
CA THR A 85 -0.17 -0.70 -0.45
C THR A 85 0.07 -2.03 0.25
N HIS A 86 0.31 -3.08 -0.51
CA HIS A 86 0.76 -4.33 0.11
C HIS A 86 2.24 -4.24 0.47
N ALA A 87 3.11 -3.95 -0.49
CA ALA A 87 4.54 -3.76 -0.25
C ALA A 87 4.87 -2.34 0.20
N PRO A 88 5.98 -2.11 0.92
CA PRO A 88 6.45 -0.79 1.28
C PRO A 88 7.04 -0.02 0.09
N ALA A 89 7.36 1.25 0.30
CA ALA A 89 8.33 1.95 -0.54
C ALA A 89 9.76 1.49 -0.20
N ALA A 90 10.64 1.51 -1.17
CA ALA A 90 12.04 1.13 -0.97
C ALA A 90 12.70 2.01 0.09
N GLY A 91 13.43 1.40 1.01
CA GLY A 91 14.06 2.07 2.15
C GLY A 91 13.11 2.42 3.30
N VAL A 92 11.81 2.05 3.21
CA VAL A 92 10.82 2.31 4.27
C VAL A 92 10.49 1.00 4.99
N GLY A 93 11.37 0.61 5.90
CA GLY A 93 11.23 -0.62 6.69
C GLY A 93 11.58 -1.90 5.95
N ASP A 94 11.83 -1.87 4.65
CA ASP A 94 12.34 -3.00 3.91
C ASP A 94 13.83 -3.22 4.26
N SER A 95 14.24 -4.47 4.43
CA SER A 95 15.57 -4.74 4.98
C SER A 95 16.35 -5.83 4.25
N THR A 96 15.76 -6.52 3.29
CA THR A 96 16.41 -7.69 2.68
C THR A 96 15.99 -7.94 1.23
N ALA A 97 16.78 -8.76 0.53
CA ALA A 97 16.54 -9.18 -0.84
C ALA A 97 15.16 -9.86 -1.06
N PHE A 98 14.49 -10.33 -0.01
CA PHE A 98 13.22 -11.08 -0.11
C PHE A 98 11.96 -10.21 0.04
N HIS A 99 12.10 -8.99 0.58
CA HIS A 99 10.97 -8.11 0.87
C HIS A 99 11.29 -6.67 0.47
N GLN A 100 11.81 -6.51 -0.74
CA GLN A 100 12.15 -5.19 -1.28
C GLN A 100 10.89 -4.36 -1.52
N GLY A 101 10.96 -3.08 -1.14
CA GLY A 101 9.96 -2.11 -1.49
C GLY A 101 10.14 -1.56 -2.91
N PHE A 102 9.14 -0.87 -3.42
CA PHE A 102 9.18 -0.25 -4.74
C PHE A 102 9.75 1.16 -4.70
N GLN A 103 10.74 1.44 -5.54
CA GLN A 103 11.31 2.79 -5.72
C GLN A 103 10.28 3.77 -6.29
N CYS A 104 9.44 3.33 -7.20
CA CYS A 104 8.44 4.18 -7.83
C CYS A 104 7.40 4.76 -6.84
N PHE A 105 7.23 4.18 -5.65
CA PHE A 105 6.34 4.74 -4.64
C PHE A 105 6.82 6.09 -4.10
N HIS A 106 8.11 6.38 -4.19
CA HIS A 106 8.64 7.71 -3.86
C HIS A 106 8.12 8.82 -4.78
N GLN A 107 7.64 8.48 -5.99
CA GLN A 107 6.95 9.44 -6.85
C GLN A 107 5.65 9.92 -6.22
N LEU A 108 4.89 9.00 -5.60
CA LEU A 108 3.66 9.34 -4.87
C LEU A 108 3.94 10.25 -3.66
N TYR A 109 5.03 10.00 -2.93
CA TYR A 109 5.44 10.86 -1.81
C TYR A 109 5.80 12.27 -2.27
N ARG A 110 6.46 12.43 -3.42
CA ARG A 110 6.82 13.75 -3.94
C ARG A 110 5.65 14.50 -4.55
N ASP A 111 4.86 13.81 -5.35
CA ASP A 111 3.91 14.45 -6.25
C ASP A 111 2.49 14.52 -5.67
N ASN A 112 2.12 13.58 -4.82
CA ASN A 112 0.78 13.47 -4.24
C ASN A 112 0.77 13.65 -2.72
N VAL A 113 1.92 13.58 -2.09
CA VAL A 113 2.18 13.87 -0.66
C VAL A 113 1.09 13.29 0.25
N PRO A 114 0.90 11.96 0.31
CA PRO A 114 -0.09 11.38 1.19
C PRO A 114 0.21 11.73 2.65
N THR A 115 -0.81 12.02 3.42
CA THR A 115 -0.65 12.25 4.87
C THR A 115 -0.24 10.95 5.56
N LEU A 116 -0.84 9.83 5.11
CA LEU A 116 -0.62 8.51 5.69
C LEU A 116 -0.37 7.49 4.58
N HIS A 117 0.64 6.63 4.76
CA HIS A 117 0.87 5.45 3.92
C HIS A 117 0.78 4.20 4.79
N LEU A 118 -0.20 3.35 4.50
CA LEU A 118 -0.42 2.06 5.17
C LEU A 118 0.09 0.94 4.27
N PHE A 119 0.97 0.10 4.80
CA PHE A 119 1.52 -1.03 4.06
C PHE A 119 1.63 -2.28 4.94
N GLY A 120 1.79 -3.44 4.33
CA GLY A 120 1.99 -4.73 4.97
C GLY A 120 3.26 -5.42 4.51
N HIS A 121 3.17 -6.72 4.18
CA HIS A 121 4.20 -7.57 3.60
C HIS A 121 5.42 -7.85 4.48
N LEU A 122 5.85 -6.90 5.30
CA LEU A 122 7.02 -7.03 6.17
C LEU A 122 6.62 -7.61 7.52
N HIS A 123 7.15 -8.78 7.85
CA HIS A 123 6.96 -9.38 9.17
C HIS A 123 7.77 -8.63 10.24
N ARG A 124 7.15 -8.32 11.38
CA ARG A 124 7.76 -7.54 12.48
C ARG A 124 9.08 -8.11 13.00
N GLN A 125 9.30 -9.39 12.84
CA GLN A 125 10.52 -10.07 13.28
C GLN A 125 11.79 -9.61 12.55
N ASN A 126 11.64 -8.96 11.41
CA ASN A 126 12.75 -8.51 10.56
C ASN A 126 13.10 -7.03 10.76
N HIS A 127 12.49 -6.36 11.72
CA HIS A 127 12.73 -4.95 11.98
C HIS A 127 13.83 -4.75 13.03
N HIS A 128 14.86 -4.00 12.67
CA HIS A 128 15.94 -3.60 13.57
C HIS A 128 15.81 -2.11 13.94
N GLY A 129 15.98 -1.81 15.23
CA GLY A 129 15.91 -0.44 15.75
C GLY A 129 14.56 -0.05 16.37
N PRO A 130 14.52 1.06 17.14
CA PRO A 130 13.33 1.48 17.90
C PRO A 130 12.12 1.83 17.03
N GLU A 131 12.32 2.59 15.95
CA GLU A 131 11.26 2.98 15.00
C GLU A 131 10.76 1.75 14.22
N ALA A 132 11.67 0.89 13.82
CA ALA A 132 11.35 -0.36 13.14
C ALA A 132 10.48 -1.29 14.01
N ARG A 133 10.71 -1.36 15.32
CA ARG A 133 9.88 -2.15 16.25
C ARG A 133 8.44 -1.66 16.33
N GLN A 134 8.24 -0.34 16.19
CA GLN A 134 6.91 0.25 16.14
C GLN A 134 6.27 0.12 14.74
N GLY A 135 7.07 -0.11 13.69
CA GLY A 135 6.62 -0.17 12.30
C GLY A 135 6.08 1.17 11.80
N VAL A 136 6.59 2.28 12.33
CA VAL A 136 6.21 3.65 11.95
C VAL A 136 7.45 4.37 11.45
N PHE A 137 7.34 4.97 10.27
CA PHE A 137 8.43 5.64 9.56
C PHE A 137 7.98 7.02 9.10
N GLN A 138 8.88 8.01 9.15
CA GLN A 138 8.61 9.34 8.64
C GLN A 138 9.34 9.52 7.30
N VAL A 139 8.60 9.81 6.23
CA VAL A 139 9.15 10.06 4.89
C VAL A 139 8.71 11.45 4.43
N GLY A 140 9.54 12.45 4.69
CA GLY A 140 9.13 13.84 4.53
C GLY A 140 7.87 14.12 5.37
N PRO A 141 6.80 14.68 4.80
CA PRO A 141 5.56 14.93 5.53
C PRO A 141 4.66 13.67 5.68
N THR A 142 4.98 12.58 5.01
CA THR A 142 4.18 11.34 5.02
C THR A 142 4.56 10.46 6.20
N LYS A 143 3.58 10.05 7.00
CA LYS A 143 3.72 9.00 8.01
C LYS A 143 3.44 7.65 7.37
N ALA A 144 4.44 6.77 7.29
CA ALA A 144 4.31 5.42 6.75
C ALA A 144 4.21 4.40 7.91
N VAL A 145 3.24 3.49 7.84
CA VAL A 145 2.93 2.55 8.92
C VAL A 145 2.83 1.13 8.39
N ASN A 146 3.64 0.23 8.94
CA ASN A 146 3.49 -1.19 8.71
C ASN A 146 2.30 -1.73 9.51
N CYS A 147 1.29 -2.21 8.80
CA CYS A 147 0.04 -2.71 9.34
C CYS A 147 -0.02 -4.24 9.41
N THR A 148 1.11 -4.94 9.33
CA THR A 148 1.15 -6.41 9.49
C THR A 148 0.53 -6.81 10.84
N GLY A 149 -0.51 -7.65 10.79
CA GLY A 149 -1.44 -7.90 11.87
C GLY A 149 -2.61 -6.94 11.82
N TYR A 150 -2.73 -6.07 12.81
CA TYR A 150 -3.71 -4.97 12.79
C TYR A 150 -3.15 -3.71 13.46
N ARG A 151 -3.70 -2.57 13.09
CA ARG A 151 -3.41 -1.26 13.68
C ARG A 151 -4.70 -0.45 13.82
N ILE A 152 -4.81 0.28 14.92
CA ILE A 152 -5.82 1.32 15.10
C ILE A 152 -5.11 2.65 14.91
N ILE A 153 -5.61 3.46 13.98
CA ILE A 153 -5.02 4.75 13.62
C ILE A 153 -6.14 5.78 13.65
N GLU A 154 -5.95 6.83 14.43
CA GLU A 154 -6.80 8.02 14.43
C GLU A 154 -6.26 9.01 13.42
N ILE A 155 -7.15 9.60 12.59
CA ILE A 155 -6.82 10.51 11.50
C ILE A 155 -7.49 11.87 11.76
#